data_4dcd1abc99714e01aaaab355608a7cab
#
_entry.id   4dcd1abc99714e01aaaab355608a7cab
#
_cell.length_a   1.000
_cell.length_b   1.000
_cell.length_c   1.000
_cell.angle_alpha   90.00
_cell.angle_beta   90.00
_cell.angle_gamma   90.00
#
_symmetry.space_group_name_H-M   'P 1'
#
loop_
_entity.id
_entity.type
_entity.pdbx_description
1 polymer ?
#
loop_
_entity_poly.entity_id
_entity_poly.type
_entity_poly.pdbx_seq_one_letter_code
_entity_poly.pdbx_strand_id
1 'polypeptide(L)'
;ILSFKNYCKKRGYKFYLSNNIKLSIQLNLDGAYLPSFNKEIKHLSYSVPKNFLIIGSAHNYKEIKIKEKQGVKIIFLSSLFKKNKNYLGINKFKLISKLTKKNIIALGGISKNNLKKLNLLNCFGFAAISYFEQKKRGPKGPL
;
A
#
# COMPACT_ATOMS: atom_id res chain seq x y z
N ILE A 1 -10.93 2.74 -16.86
CA ILE A 1 -10.99 1.88 -15.65
C ILE A 1 -11.37 0.46 -16.05
N LEU A 2 -12.45 0.25 -16.82
CA LEU A 2 -12.93 -1.09 -17.17
C LEU A 2 -11.90 -1.93 -17.96
N SER A 3 -11.15 -1.33 -18.87
CA SER A 3 -10.06 -2.01 -19.60
C SER A 3 -8.96 -2.51 -18.65
N PHE A 4 -8.60 -1.69 -17.66
CA PHE A 4 -7.64 -2.07 -16.61
C PHE A 4 -8.19 -3.18 -15.70
N LYS A 5 -9.46 -3.10 -15.30
CA LYS A 5 -10.11 -4.17 -14.55
C LYS A 5 -10.00 -5.51 -15.29
N ASN A 6 -10.36 -5.52 -16.59
CA ASN A 6 -10.29 -6.73 -17.40
C ASN A 6 -8.86 -7.25 -17.55
N TYR A 7 -7.89 -6.36 -17.73
CA TYR A 7 -6.47 -6.73 -17.77
C TYR A 7 -6.01 -7.38 -16.45
N CYS A 8 -6.32 -6.75 -15.32
CA CYS A 8 -5.98 -7.29 -14.00
C CYS A 8 -6.62 -8.66 -13.77
N LYS A 9 -7.91 -8.81 -14.10
CA LYS A 9 -8.64 -10.08 -13.98
C LYS A 9 -7.99 -11.20 -14.79
N LYS A 10 -7.62 -10.93 -16.06
CA LYS A 10 -6.94 -11.90 -16.92
C LYS A 10 -5.57 -12.36 -16.39
N ARG A 11 -4.90 -11.49 -15.62
CA ARG A 11 -3.57 -11.75 -15.04
C ARG A 11 -3.61 -12.23 -13.59
N GLY A 12 -4.79 -12.39 -12.99
CA GLY A 12 -4.93 -12.73 -11.58
C GLY A 12 -4.47 -11.62 -10.62
N TYR A 13 -4.41 -10.37 -11.08
CA TYR A 13 -4.03 -9.21 -10.28
C TYR A 13 -5.25 -8.60 -9.61
N LYS A 14 -5.06 -8.10 -8.39
CA LYS A 14 -6.06 -7.31 -7.69
C LYS A 14 -6.00 -5.85 -8.13
N PHE A 15 -7.16 -5.22 -8.29
CA PHE A 15 -7.27 -3.84 -8.71
C PHE A 15 -7.96 -2.99 -7.65
N TYR A 16 -7.23 -2.02 -7.11
CA TYR A 16 -7.69 -1.06 -6.10
C TYR A 16 -7.74 0.34 -6.71
N LEU A 17 -8.93 0.96 -6.73
CA LEU A 17 -9.07 2.34 -7.22
C LEU A 17 -8.69 3.33 -6.12
N SER A 18 -7.86 4.30 -6.47
CA SER A 18 -7.41 5.32 -5.53
C SER A 18 -8.52 6.33 -5.23
N ASN A 19 -8.72 6.59 -3.95
CA ASN A 19 -9.49 7.70 -3.39
C ASN A 19 -10.98 7.77 -3.81
N ASN A 20 -11.57 6.68 -4.30
CA ASN A 20 -12.97 6.65 -4.70
C ASN A 20 -13.63 5.30 -4.40
N ILE A 21 -14.04 5.12 -3.15
CA ILE A 21 -14.65 3.86 -2.68
C ILE A 21 -16.00 3.63 -3.36
N LYS A 22 -16.83 4.66 -3.51
CA LYS A 22 -18.15 4.52 -4.14
C LYS A 22 -18.04 3.97 -5.55
N LEU A 23 -17.17 4.55 -6.36
CA LEU A 23 -16.94 4.09 -7.73
C LEU A 23 -16.30 2.68 -7.76
N SER A 24 -15.41 2.38 -6.82
CA SER A 24 -14.83 1.03 -6.69
C SER A 24 -15.90 -0.04 -6.47
N ILE A 25 -16.88 0.26 -5.61
CA ILE A 25 -18.03 -0.63 -5.34
C ILE A 25 -18.89 -0.76 -6.59
N GLN A 26 -19.27 0.36 -7.22
CA GLN A 26 -20.13 0.39 -8.42
C GLN A 26 -19.50 -0.40 -9.58
N LEU A 27 -18.19 -0.33 -9.73
CA LEU A 27 -17.46 -1.06 -10.78
C LEU A 27 -17.09 -2.49 -10.36
N ASN A 28 -17.52 -2.94 -9.18
CA ASN A 28 -17.18 -4.27 -8.64
C ASN A 28 -15.69 -4.57 -8.75
N LEU A 29 -14.85 -3.67 -8.19
CA LEU A 29 -13.40 -3.85 -8.10
C LEU A 29 -13.04 -4.64 -6.85
N ASP A 30 -11.78 -5.06 -6.72
CA ASP A 30 -11.30 -5.81 -5.54
C ASP A 30 -11.24 -4.95 -4.28
N GLY A 31 -11.20 -3.63 -4.44
CA GLY A 31 -11.19 -2.71 -3.31
C GLY A 31 -10.86 -1.28 -3.69
N ALA A 32 -10.54 -0.50 -2.67
CA ALA A 32 -10.13 0.90 -2.81
C ALA A 32 -8.86 1.18 -2.01
N TYR A 33 -8.07 2.13 -2.51
CA TYR A 33 -6.88 2.65 -1.84
C TYR A 33 -7.14 4.06 -1.33
N LEU A 34 -6.92 4.29 -0.03
CA LEU A 34 -7.06 5.58 0.64
C LEU A 34 -5.69 6.22 0.88
N PRO A 35 -5.33 7.29 0.15
CA PRO A 35 -4.10 8.03 0.39
C PRO A 35 -4.01 8.58 1.82
N SER A 36 -2.81 8.88 2.28
CA SER A 36 -2.55 9.38 3.64
C SER A 36 -3.33 10.66 3.98
N PHE A 37 -3.51 11.54 3.00
CA PHE A 37 -4.24 12.81 3.15
C PHE A 37 -5.76 12.64 3.28
N ASN A 38 -6.33 11.52 2.81
CA ASN A 38 -7.76 11.27 2.93
C ASN A 38 -8.13 10.97 4.39
N LYS A 39 -9.07 11.75 4.95
CA LYS A 39 -9.58 11.60 6.32
C LYS A 39 -11.08 11.30 6.36
N GLU A 40 -11.72 11.13 5.20
CA GLU A 40 -13.17 10.91 5.12
C GLU A 40 -13.56 9.54 5.66
N ILE A 41 -14.70 9.51 6.38
CA ILE A 41 -15.28 8.28 6.96
C ILE A 41 -16.66 7.96 6.42
N LYS A 42 -17.16 8.72 5.45
CA LYS A 42 -18.51 8.55 4.86
C LYS A 42 -18.77 7.13 4.34
N HIS A 43 -17.72 6.47 3.86
CA HIS A 43 -17.81 5.12 3.32
C HIS A 43 -18.15 4.05 4.37
N LEU A 44 -18.05 4.35 5.66
CA LEU A 44 -18.44 3.41 6.72
C LEU A 44 -19.95 3.14 6.72
N SER A 45 -20.74 4.01 6.10
CA SER A 45 -22.19 3.81 5.89
C SER A 45 -22.52 3.06 4.60
N TYR A 46 -21.53 2.72 3.76
CA TYR A 46 -21.80 2.03 2.50
C TYR A 46 -21.98 0.54 2.71
N SER A 47 -22.88 -0.07 1.94
CA SER A 47 -22.93 -1.51 1.81
C SER A 47 -21.73 -1.99 0.98
N VAL A 48 -20.82 -2.69 1.61
CA VAL A 48 -19.54 -3.12 1.01
C VAL A 48 -19.59 -4.62 0.72
N PRO A 49 -19.23 -5.07 -0.50
CA PRO A 49 -19.15 -6.49 -0.81
C PRO A 49 -18.21 -7.25 0.14
N LYS A 50 -18.54 -8.51 0.46
CA LYS A 50 -17.80 -9.33 1.44
C LYS A 50 -16.29 -9.40 1.20
N ASN A 51 -15.89 -9.45 -0.07
CA ASN A 51 -14.47 -9.57 -0.46
C ASN A 51 -13.83 -8.22 -0.83
N PHE A 52 -14.52 -7.11 -0.60
CA PHE A 52 -14.00 -5.78 -0.89
C PHE A 52 -12.99 -5.35 0.18
N LEU A 53 -11.79 -5.01 -0.23
CA LEU A 53 -10.71 -4.66 0.67
C LEU A 53 -10.38 -3.17 0.61
N ILE A 54 -10.39 -2.50 1.74
CA ILE A 54 -9.90 -1.12 1.85
C ILE A 54 -8.45 -1.17 2.34
N ILE A 55 -7.55 -0.65 1.52
CA ILE A 55 -6.13 -0.47 1.81
C ILE A 55 -5.81 1.02 1.88
N GLY A 56 -4.73 1.41 2.51
CA GLY A 56 -4.39 2.82 2.59
C GLY A 56 -2.93 3.07 2.91
N SER A 57 -2.50 4.34 2.88
CA SER A 57 -1.14 4.72 3.24
C SER A 57 -1.08 5.65 4.45
N ALA A 58 0.05 5.61 5.13
CA ALA A 58 0.37 6.48 6.25
C ALA A 58 1.88 6.75 6.33
N HIS A 59 2.26 7.89 6.93
CA HIS A 59 3.64 8.30 7.14
C HIS A 59 4.00 8.43 8.61
N ASN A 60 3.02 8.41 9.48
CA ASN A 60 3.20 8.59 10.92
C ASN A 60 2.06 7.94 11.71
N TYR A 61 2.19 7.92 13.03
CA TYR A 61 1.22 7.30 13.92
C TYR A 61 -0.18 7.93 13.84
N LYS A 62 -0.27 9.26 13.70
CA LYS A 62 -1.58 9.96 13.60
C LYS A 62 -2.35 9.51 12.36
N GLU A 63 -1.65 9.38 11.22
CA GLU A 63 -2.26 8.91 9.97
C GLU A 63 -2.66 7.43 10.07
N ILE A 64 -1.88 6.58 10.75
CA ILE A 64 -2.26 5.19 11.04
C ILE A 64 -3.59 5.15 11.81
N LYS A 65 -3.74 5.97 12.84
CA LYS A 65 -4.99 6.03 13.61
C LYS A 65 -6.20 6.46 12.77
N ILE A 66 -5.99 7.38 11.82
CA ILE A 66 -7.03 7.75 10.86
C ILE A 66 -7.38 6.55 9.97
N LYS A 67 -6.40 5.83 9.45
CA LYS A 67 -6.63 4.63 8.63
C LYS A 67 -7.35 3.53 9.40
N GLU A 68 -7.04 3.34 10.67
CA GLU A 68 -7.77 2.42 11.54
C GLU A 68 -9.25 2.80 11.67
N LYS A 69 -9.56 4.08 11.92
CA LYS A 69 -10.93 4.60 11.97
C LYS A 69 -11.67 4.45 10.64
N GLN A 70 -10.96 4.55 9.51
CA GLN A 70 -11.50 4.34 8.18
C GLN A 70 -11.75 2.86 7.82
N GLY A 71 -11.46 1.93 8.73
CA GLY A 71 -11.65 0.50 8.49
C GLY A 71 -10.63 -0.12 7.52
N VAL A 72 -9.51 0.56 7.29
CA VAL A 72 -8.40 0.06 6.45
C VAL A 72 -7.84 -1.22 7.05
N LYS A 73 -7.63 -2.24 6.23
CA LYS A 73 -7.10 -3.55 6.64
C LYS A 73 -5.59 -3.66 6.49
N ILE A 74 -5.05 -3.04 5.45
CA ILE A 74 -3.62 -3.07 5.13
C ILE A 74 -3.14 -1.63 4.97
N ILE A 75 -2.06 -1.27 5.66
CA ILE A 75 -1.49 0.08 5.66
C ILE A 75 -0.10 0.05 5.02
N PHE A 76 0.09 0.83 3.96
CA PHE A 76 1.39 1.10 3.36
C PHE A 76 2.08 2.19 4.17
N LEU A 77 3.07 1.81 4.95
CA LEU A 77 3.84 2.74 5.78
C LEU A 77 5.11 3.19 5.04
N SER A 78 5.28 4.48 4.87
CA SER A 78 6.41 5.08 4.16
C SER A 78 6.90 6.36 4.85
N SER A 79 8.13 6.78 4.63
CA SER A 79 9.12 6.24 3.72
C SER A 79 10.18 5.45 4.48
N LEU A 80 10.37 4.18 4.16
CA LEU A 80 11.32 3.33 4.91
C LEU A 80 12.78 3.73 4.65
N PHE A 81 13.22 3.75 3.38
CA PHE A 81 14.63 4.00 3.01
C PHE A 81 14.85 5.31 2.24
N LYS A 82 13.84 5.80 1.49
CA LYS A 82 13.98 7.04 0.73
C LYS A 82 14.01 8.24 1.65
N LYS A 83 15.11 8.97 1.64
CA LYS A 83 15.31 10.20 2.44
C LYS A 83 14.50 11.36 1.85
N ASN A 84 13.28 11.53 2.31
CA ASN A 84 12.39 12.64 2.00
C ASN A 84 11.76 13.15 3.30
N LYS A 85 10.81 14.10 3.22
CA LYS A 85 10.13 14.66 4.41
C LYS A 85 9.45 13.61 5.30
N ASN A 86 9.13 12.46 4.75
CA ASN A 86 8.46 11.35 5.46
C ASN A 86 9.42 10.21 5.83
N TYR A 87 10.72 10.43 5.75
CA TYR A 87 11.73 9.40 6.04
C TYR A 87 11.61 8.89 7.48
N LEU A 88 11.53 7.59 7.61
CA LEU A 88 11.42 6.90 8.90
C LEU A 88 12.73 6.20 9.31
N GLY A 89 13.38 5.52 8.37
CA GLY A 89 14.45 4.58 8.69
C GLY A 89 13.93 3.34 9.41
N ILE A 90 14.80 2.36 9.61
CA ILE A 90 14.44 1.05 10.16
C ILE A 90 13.89 1.18 11.58
N ASN A 91 14.55 1.91 12.46
CA ASN A 91 14.21 1.97 13.88
C ASN A 91 12.85 2.63 14.11
N LYS A 92 12.60 3.79 13.49
CA LYS A 92 11.33 4.51 13.62
C LYS A 92 10.19 3.76 12.95
N PHE A 93 10.44 3.16 11.79
CA PHE A 93 9.47 2.29 11.11
C PHE A 93 9.04 1.14 12.03
N LYS A 94 10.01 0.43 12.61
CA LYS A 94 9.77 -0.70 13.53
C LYS A 94 8.97 -0.27 14.76
N LEU A 95 9.28 0.90 15.32
CA LEU A 95 8.55 1.45 16.46
C LEU A 95 7.10 1.76 16.11
N ILE A 96 6.87 2.49 15.01
CA ILE A 96 5.53 2.91 14.59
C ILE A 96 4.68 1.70 14.16
N SER A 97 5.26 0.73 13.45
CA SER A 97 4.52 -0.45 13.00
C SER A 97 4.00 -1.31 14.15
N LYS A 98 4.67 -1.31 15.29
CA LYS A 98 4.20 -2.01 16.51
C LYS A 98 2.99 -1.36 17.18
N LEU A 99 2.70 -0.11 16.87
CA LEU A 99 1.58 0.63 17.49
C LEU A 99 0.22 0.34 16.83
N THR A 100 0.19 -0.55 15.86
CA THR A 100 -1.05 -0.97 15.18
C THR A 100 -1.13 -2.49 15.08
N LYS A 101 -2.35 -3.01 15.09
CA LYS A 101 -2.65 -4.42 14.80
C LYS A 101 -2.95 -4.66 13.31
N LYS A 102 -2.91 -3.63 12.48
CA LYS A 102 -3.13 -3.75 11.04
C LYS A 102 -1.90 -4.32 10.35
N ASN A 103 -2.12 -5.01 9.24
CA ASN A 103 -1.05 -5.50 8.41
C ASN A 103 -0.30 -4.31 7.79
N ILE A 104 1.00 -4.22 8.04
CA ILE A 104 1.87 -3.16 7.51
C ILE A 104 2.63 -3.67 6.30
N ILE A 105 2.56 -2.92 5.22
CA ILE A 105 3.41 -3.08 4.03
C ILE A 105 4.45 -1.98 4.02
N ALA A 106 5.72 -2.36 3.91
CA ALA A 106 6.83 -1.42 3.82
C ALA A 106 6.89 -0.78 2.43
N LEU A 107 7.02 0.55 2.39
CA LEU A 107 7.12 1.33 1.15
C LEU A 107 8.19 2.42 1.30
N GLY A 108 8.84 2.77 0.18
CA GLY A 108 9.75 3.90 0.09
C GLY A 108 11.23 3.53 -0.03
N GLY A 109 11.73 3.57 -1.24
CA GLY A 109 13.15 3.36 -1.56
C GLY A 109 13.61 1.92 -1.46
N ILE A 110 12.72 0.94 -1.55
CA ILE A 110 13.07 -0.48 -1.52
C ILE A 110 13.69 -0.89 -2.87
N SER A 111 14.84 -1.52 -2.80
CA SER A 111 15.65 -1.96 -3.94
C SER A 111 16.27 -3.33 -3.66
N LYS A 112 16.91 -3.93 -4.66
CA LYS A 112 17.66 -5.19 -4.47
C LYS A 112 18.74 -5.06 -3.38
N ASN A 113 19.38 -3.90 -3.27
CA ASN A 113 20.49 -3.67 -2.34
C ASN A 113 20.07 -3.64 -0.86
N ASN A 114 18.81 -3.23 -0.59
CA ASN A 114 18.33 -3.11 0.78
C ASN A 114 17.20 -4.09 1.15
N LEU A 115 16.80 -4.95 0.20
CA LEU A 115 15.70 -5.90 0.40
C LEU A 115 15.90 -6.81 1.62
N LYS A 116 17.12 -7.28 1.86
CA LYS A 116 17.46 -8.14 3.00
C LYS A 116 17.19 -7.46 4.36
N LYS A 117 17.25 -6.12 4.40
CA LYS A 117 16.99 -5.35 5.63
C LYS A 117 15.51 -5.43 6.06
N LEU A 118 14.61 -5.84 5.17
CA LEU A 118 13.19 -6.06 5.52
C LEU A 118 13.02 -7.20 6.53
N ASN A 119 13.96 -8.14 6.61
CA ASN A 119 13.94 -9.22 7.62
C ASN A 119 14.09 -8.68 9.06
N LEU A 120 14.57 -7.46 9.23
CA LEU A 120 14.65 -6.77 10.53
C LEU A 120 13.31 -6.19 10.98
N LEU A 121 12.32 -6.19 10.08
CA LEU A 121 11.01 -5.57 10.29
C LEU A 121 9.93 -6.64 10.38
N ASN A 122 8.94 -6.38 11.25
CA ASN A 122 7.74 -7.19 11.31
C ASN A 122 6.68 -6.59 10.37
N CYS A 123 6.88 -6.73 9.05
CA CYS A 123 5.93 -6.26 8.04
C CYS A 123 5.33 -7.44 7.27
N PHE A 124 4.09 -7.28 6.84
CA PHE A 124 3.34 -8.27 6.06
C PHE A 124 3.90 -8.46 4.64
N GLY A 125 4.53 -7.42 4.10
CA GLY A 125 5.10 -7.40 2.76
C GLY A 125 5.75 -6.07 2.44
N PHE A 126 6.11 -5.89 1.19
CA PHE A 126 6.66 -4.63 0.70
C PHE A 126 6.06 -4.20 -0.63
N ALA A 127 6.13 -2.90 -0.91
CA ALA A 127 5.77 -2.32 -2.19
C ALA A 127 6.95 -1.46 -2.71
N ALA A 128 7.23 -1.58 -4.00
CA ALA A 128 8.31 -0.85 -4.64
C ALA A 128 8.02 -0.67 -6.13
N ILE A 129 8.28 0.51 -6.66
CA ILE A 129 8.10 0.80 -8.09
C ILE A 129 9.38 0.40 -8.84
N SER A 130 10.50 1.02 -8.52
CA SER A 130 11.77 0.82 -9.20
C SER A 130 12.30 -0.62 -9.14
N TYR A 131 12.07 -1.33 -8.05
CA TYR A 131 12.44 -2.73 -7.91
C TYR A 131 11.80 -3.61 -9.00
N PHE A 132 10.51 -3.42 -9.23
CA PHE A 132 9.77 -4.21 -10.22
C PHE A 132 10.00 -3.74 -11.66
N GLU A 133 10.29 -2.46 -11.88
CA GLU A 133 10.68 -1.93 -13.20
C GLU A 133 12.01 -2.48 -13.67
N GLN A 134 13.00 -2.59 -12.78
CA GLN A 134 14.30 -3.19 -13.09
C GLN A 134 14.18 -4.66 -13.46
N LYS A 135 13.25 -5.40 -12.83
CA LYS A 135 13.00 -6.81 -13.15
C LYS A 135 12.38 -7.00 -14.55
N LYS A 136 11.63 -6.00 -15.05
CA LYS A 136 11.06 -6.04 -16.42
C LYS A 136 12.09 -5.77 -17.51
N ARG A 137 13.17 -5.03 -17.20
CA ARG A 137 14.19 -4.66 -18.19
C ARG A 137 15.23 -5.73 -18.48
N GLY A 138 15.23 -6.86 -17.75
CA GLY A 138 16.24 -7.92 -17.92
C GLY A 138 17.69 -7.45 -17.69
N PRO A 139 18.69 -8.32 -17.58
CA PRO A 139 20.07 -7.90 -17.65
C PRO A 139 20.32 -7.29 -19.05
N LYS A 140 20.84 -6.05 -19.09
CA LYS A 140 21.39 -5.50 -20.34
C LYS A 140 22.47 -6.49 -20.79
N GLY A 141 22.24 -7.15 -21.92
CA GLY A 141 23.29 -7.97 -22.53
C GLY A 141 24.56 -7.14 -22.74
N PRO A 142 25.72 -7.80 -22.82
CA PRO A 142 26.97 -7.10 -23.12
C PRO A 142 26.83 -6.36 -24.44
N LEU A 143 27.30 -5.10 -24.47
CA LEU A 143 27.52 -4.33 -25.68
C LEU A 143 28.58 -5.00 -26.53
#